data_db16d66e3815698056ea06f4423fdafd
#
_entry.id   db16d66e3815698056ea06f4423fdafd
#
_cell.length_a   1.000
_cell.length_b   1.000
_cell.length_c   1.000
_cell.angle_alpha   90.00
_cell.angle_beta   90.00
_cell.angle_gamma   90.00
#
_symmetry.space_group_name_H-M   'P 1'
#
loop_
_entity.id
_entity.type
_entity.pdbx_description
1 polymer ?
#
loop_
_entity_poly.entity_id
_entity_poly.type
_entity_poly.pdbx_seq_one_letter_code
_entity_poly.pdbx_strand_id
1 'polypeptide(L)'
;VLVDARARERFRGDVEPLDPKAGHIPGARSRPFAENLEAGRFKPVDRLREEWLGLLPEGGRALLSCGSGVTACHHALALVHAGWPMPVLFAPSWSGWVSDSRRPVAVGD
;
A
#
# COMPACT_ATOMS: atom_id res chain seq x y z
N VAL A 1 -5.19 8.94 3.79
CA VAL A 1 -5.16 8.17 2.55
C VAL A 1 -4.69 6.74 2.86
N LEU A 2 -5.48 5.76 2.47
CA LEU A 2 -5.12 4.35 2.60
C LEU A 2 -4.36 3.91 1.35
N VAL A 3 -3.15 3.39 1.52
CA VAL A 3 -2.30 2.95 0.42
C VAL A 3 -1.98 1.47 0.59
N ASP A 4 -2.26 0.69 -0.45
CA ASP A 4 -2.03 -0.75 -0.50
C ASP A 4 -0.70 -1.03 -1.20
N ALA A 5 0.19 -1.74 -0.52
CA ALA A 5 1.56 -2.01 -0.99
C ALA A 5 1.70 -3.32 -1.78
N ARG A 6 0.61 -4.08 -1.96
CA ARG A 6 0.66 -5.33 -2.71
C ARG A 6 0.89 -5.10 -4.20
N ALA A 7 1.27 -6.15 -4.90
CA ALA A 7 1.36 -6.11 -6.36
C ALA A 7 0.02 -5.66 -6.97
N ARG A 8 0.10 -4.94 -8.09
CA ARG A 8 -1.08 -4.34 -8.70
C ARG A 8 -2.14 -5.37 -9.11
N GLU A 9 -1.73 -6.54 -9.58
CA GLU A 9 -2.65 -7.62 -9.96
C GLU A 9 -3.51 -8.09 -8.78
N ARG A 10 -2.93 -8.12 -7.58
CA ARG A 10 -3.67 -8.48 -6.37
C ARG A 10 -4.63 -7.36 -5.97
N PHE A 11 -4.19 -6.11 -6.05
CA PHE A 11 -5.03 -4.96 -5.77
C PHE A 11 -6.25 -4.92 -6.70
N ARG A 12 -6.03 -5.14 -7.99
CA ARG A 12 -7.11 -5.13 -8.98
C ARG A 12 -8.09 -6.29 -8.82
N GLY A 13 -7.70 -7.35 -8.17
CA GLY A 13 -8.51 -8.56 -8.03
C GLY A 13 -8.31 -9.56 -9.16
N ASP A 14 -7.28 -9.39 -9.99
CA ASP A 14 -7.00 -10.31 -11.09
C ASP A 14 -6.45 -11.65 -10.60
N VAL A 15 -5.69 -11.63 -9.51
CA VAL A 15 -5.15 -12.84 -8.88
C VAL A 15 -5.21 -12.70 -7.36
N GLU A 16 -5.40 -13.81 -6.66
CA GLU A 16 -5.28 -13.88 -5.21
C GLU A 16 -4.75 -15.24 -4.80
N PRO A 17 -3.43 -15.37 -4.59
CA PRO A 17 -2.82 -16.66 -4.28
C PRO A 17 -2.97 -17.10 -2.82
N LEU A 18 -3.32 -16.20 -1.89
CA LEU A 18 -3.22 -16.46 -0.46
C LEU A 18 -4.54 -16.33 0.31
N ASP A 19 -5.41 -15.40 -0.06
CA ASP A 19 -6.59 -15.06 0.73
C ASP A 19 -7.89 -15.51 0.04
N PRO A 20 -9.01 -15.64 0.80
CA PRO A 20 -10.27 -16.16 0.25
C PRO A 20 -10.97 -15.23 -0.74
N LYS A 21 -10.63 -13.94 -0.74
CA LYS A 21 -11.23 -12.96 -1.66
C LYS A 21 -10.14 -12.17 -2.36
N ALA A 22 -10.38 -11.85 -3.63
CA ALA A 22 -9.51 -11.00 -4.44
C ALA A 22 -10.02 -9.56 -4.43
N GLY A 23 -9.12 -8.59 -4.63
CA GLY A 23 -9.45 -7.17 -4.71
C GLY A 23 -8.74 -6.35 -3.66
N HIS A 24 -9.36 -5.24 -3.25
CA HIS A 24 -8.78 -4.32 -2.28
C HIS A 24 -9.85 -3.69 -1.38
N ILE A 25 -9.41 -3.07 -0.31
CA ILE A 25 -10.28 -2.32 0.59
C ILE A 25 -10.84 -1.11 -0.18
N PRO A 26 -12.17 -0.89 -0.20
CA PRO A 26 -12.74 0.25 -0.91
C PRO A 26 -12.11 1.58 -0.47
N GLY A 27 -11.76 2.41 -1.44
CA GLY A 27 -11.11 3.69 -1.20
C GLY A 27 -9.59 3.64 -1.10
N ALA A 28 -9.00 2.46 -1.04
CA ALA A 28 -7.54 2.31 -1.03
C ALA A 28 -6.94 2.68 -2.39
N ARG A 29 -5.72 3.20 -2.35
CA ARG A 29 -4.93 3.49 -3.55
C ARG A 29 -3.81 2.47 -3.67
N SER A 30 -3.46 2.14 -4.90
CA SER A 30 -2.41 1.16 -5.18
C SER A 30 -1.05 1.84 -5.33
N ARG A 31 -0.09 1.38 -4.54
CA ARG A 31 1.32 1.62 -4.81
C ARG A 31 2.10 0.36 -4.43
N PRO A 32 2.38 -0.51 -5.40
CA PRO A 32 3.22 -1.69 -5.12
C PRO A 32 4.54 -1.27 -4.47
N PHE A 33 4.99 -2.02 -3.46
CA PHE A 33 6.19 -1.64 -2.72
C PHE A 33 7.42 -1.56 -3.63
N ALA A 34 7.47 -2.34 -4.70
CA ALA A 34 8.57 -2.33 -5.65
C ALA A 34 8.74 -0.98 -6.36
N GLU A 35 7.70 -0.15 -6.40
CA GLU A 35 7.79 1.18 -7.01
C GLU A 35 8.64 2.15 -6.19
N ASN A 36 8.97 1.82 -4.95
CA ASN A 36 9.92 2.60 -4.16
C ASN A 36 11.37 2.31 -4.54
N LEU A 37 11.60 1.28 -5.34
CA LEU A 37 12.92 0.75 -5.62
C LEU A 37 13.35 0.99 -7.07
N GLU A 38 14.66 1.14 -7.25
CA GLU A 38 15.33 1.15 -8.54
C GLU A 38 16.64 0.40 -8.38
N ALA A 39 16.86 -0.62 -9.22
CA ALA A 39 18.05 -1.48 -9.14
C ALA A 39 18.29 -2.07 -7.73
N GLY A 40 17.22 -2.47 -7.04
CA GLY A 40 17.30 -3.09 -5.71
C GLY A 40 17.52 -2.13 -4.56
N ARG A 41 17.50 -0.83 -4.80
CA ARG A 41 17.69 0.21 -3.77
C ARG A 41 16.53 1.18 -3.80
N PHE A 42 16.32 1.90 -2.70
CA PHE A 42 15.37 3.00 -2.71
C PHE A 42 15.73 3.99 -3.80
N LYS A 43 14.72 4.47 -4.51
CA LYS A 43 14.87 5.59 -5.43
C LYS A 43 15.41 6.81 -4.69
N PRO A 44 16.10 7.73 -5.39
CA PRO A 44 16.52 8.99 -4.78
C PRO A 44 15.35 9.70 -4.10
N VAL A 45 15.62 10.39 -2.99
CA VAL A 45 14.60 11.07 -2.18
C VAL A 45 13.72 11.97 -3.04
N ASP A 46 14.30 12.71 -3.98
CA ASP A 46 13.55 13.63 -4.84
C ASP A 46 12.49 12.90 -5.67
N ARG A 47 12.84 11.74 -6.22
CA ARG A 47 11.90 10.93 -7.00
C ARG A 47 10.83 10.29 -6.12
N LEU A 48 11.21 9.80 -4.95
CA LEU A 48 10.23 9.26 -4.00
C LEU A 48 9.21 10.33 -3.62
N ARG A 49 9.68 11.54 -3.30
CA ARG A 49 8.79 12.64 -2.95
C ARG A 49 7.84 12.98 -4.10
N GLU A 50 8.35 13.09 -5.30
CA GLU A 50 7.54 13.39 -6.48
C GLU A 50 6.45 12.35 -6.69
N GLU A 51 6.80 11.07 -6.63
CA GLU A 51 5.86 9.97 -6.85
C GLU A 51 4.82 9.88 -5.73
N TRP A 52 5.25 10.02 -4.48
CA TRP A 52 4.34 9.96 -3.35
C TRP A 52 3.41 11.17 -3.27
N LEU A 53 3.84 12.33 -3.73
CA LEU A 53 2.96 13.52 -3.79
C LEU A 53 1.75 13.30 -4.69
N GLY A 54 1.84 12.40 -5.67
CA GLY A 54 0.70 12.00 -6.48
C GLY A 54 -0.37 11.23 -5.71
N LEU A 55 -0.03 10.69 -4.55
CA LEU A 55 -0.94 9.89 -3.71
C LEU A 55 -1.27 10.56 -2.39
N LEU A 56 -0.33 11.30 -1.82
CA LEU A 56 -0.37 11.80 -0.46
C LEU A 56 0.12 13.24 -0.43
N PRO A 57 -0.70 14.20 0.01
CA PRO A 57 -0.26 15.60 0.09
C PRO A 57 0.91 15.76 1.06
N GLU A 58 1.72 16.78 0.85
CA GLU A 58 2.85 17.08 1.72
C GLU A 58 2.37 17.28 3.16
N GLY A 59 3.08 16.64 4.10
CA GLY A 59 2.68 16.63 5.50
C GLY A 59 1.48 15.76 5.83
N GLY A 60 0.86 15.14 4.83
CA GLY A 60 -0.24 14.21 5.03
C GLY A 60 0.21 12.91 5.67
N ARG A 61 -0.72 12.22 6.33
CA ARG A 61 -0.42 10.93 6.94
C ARG A 61 -1.08 9.80 6.17
N ALA A 62 -0.29 8.79 5.83
CA ALA A 62 -0.79 7.61 5.16
C ALA A 62 -1.25 6.55 6.18
N LEU A 63 -2.27 5.81 5.80
CA LEU A 63 -2.63 4.54 6.42
C LEU A 63 -2.18 3.44 5.46
N LEU A 64 -1.34 2.54 5.91
CA LEU A 64 -0.68 1.56 5.04
C LEU A 64 -1.26 0.17 5.22
N SER A 65 -1.43 -0.54 4.12
CA SER A 65 -1.95 -1.90 4.06
C SER A 65 -1.17 -2.73 3.05
N CYS A 66 -1.15 -4.04 3.23
CA CYS A 66 -0.67 -5.00 2.23
C CYS A 66 -1.42 -6.33 2.40
N GLY A 67 -0.79 -7.47 2.20
CA GLY A 67 -1.43 -8.77 2.45
C GLY A 67 -1.57 -9.06 3.92
N SER A 68 -0.46 -9.12 4.64
CA SER A 68 -0.38 -9.48 6.06
C SER A 68 0.19 -8.37 6.95
N GLY A 69 0.48 -7.20 6.40
CA GLY A 69 1.07 -6.08 7.14
C GLY A 69 2.59 -5.99 7.04
N VAL A 70 3.26 -6.99 6.48
CA VAL A 70 4.73 -7.02 6.43
C VAL A 70 5.30 -6.08 5.38
N THR A 71 4.83 -6.19 4.12
CA THR A 71 5.33 -5.34 3.03
C THR A 71 4.91 -3.88 3.17
N ALA A 72 3.84 -3.59 3.91
CA ALA A 72 3.44 -2.22 4.18
C ALA A 72 4.52 -1.45 4.97
N CYS A 73 5.32 -2.15 5.76
CA CYS A 73 6.44 -1.52 6.49
C CYS A 73 7.49 -0.94 5.54
N HIS A 74 7.61 -1.48 4.33
CA HIS A 74 8.49 -0.94 3.30
C HIS A 74 8.08 0.48 2.91
N HIS A 75 6.78 0.73 2.78
CA HIS A 75 6.26 2.08 2.53
C HIS A 75 6.51 3.02 3.71
N ALA A 76 6.39 2.52 4.94
CA ALA A 76 6.67 3.33 6.12
C ALA A 76 8.10 3.85 6.09
N LEU A 77 9.06 2.96 5.80
CA LEU A 77 10.47 3.33 5.70
C LEU A 77 10.70 4.32 4.57
N ALA A 78 10.12 4.09 3.41
CA ALA A 78 10.25 4.98 2.25
C ALA A 78 9.72 6.39 2.54
N LEU A 79 8.55 6.48 3.18
CA LEU A 79 7.92 7.77 3.50
C LEU A 79 8.74 8.58 4.51
N VAL A 80 9.19 7.93 5.59
CA VAL A 80 10.02 8.62 6.59
C VAL A 80 11.33 9.07 5.98
N HIS A 81 11.96 8.22 5.16
CA HIS A 81 13.18 8.57 4.45
C HIS A 81 12.98 9.77 3.51
N ALA A 82 11.82 9.88 2.89
CA ALA A 82 11.49 10.97 1.99
C ALA A 82 10.96 12.23 2.69
N GLY A 83 10.84 12.23 4.02
CA GLY A 83 10.50 13.41 4.80
C GLY A 83 9.05 13.53 5.23
N TRP A 84 8.22 12.50 5.05
CA TRP A 84 6.86 12.48 5.58
C TRP A 84 6.82 12.08 7.05
N PRO A 85 5.74 12.45 7.78
CA PRO A 85 5.52 11.93 9.13
C PRO A 85 5.41 10.40 9.11
N MET A 86 5.70 9.77 10.24
CA MET A 86 5.52 8.33 10.38
C MET A 86 4.07 7.95 10.04
N PRO A 87 3.84 7.07 9.07
CA PRO A 87 2.49 6.65 8.70
C PRO A 87 1.91 5.69 9.74
N VAL A 88 0.60 5.46 9.64
CA VAL A 88 -0.10 4.47 10.47
C VAL A 88 -0.18 3.17 9.68
N LEU A 89 0.13 2.06 10.32
CA LEU A 89 0.01 0.74 9.72
C LEU A 89 -1.31 0.10 10.13
N PHE A 90 -2.14 -0.26 9.15
CA PHE A 90 -3.26 -1.16 9.37
C PHE A 90 -2.72 -2.59 9.36
N ALA A 91 -2.29 -3.06 10.51
CA ALA A 91 -1.57 -4.34 10.64
C ALA A 91 -2.36 -5.55 10.13
N PRO A 92 -3.70 -5.67 10.37
CA PRO A 92 -4.48 -6.79 9.83
C PRO A 92 -4.45 -6.86 8.30
N SER A 93 -4.38 -5.70 7.65
CA SER A 93 -4.24 -5.57 6.19
C SER A 93 -5.33 -6.34 5.43
N TRP A 94 -5.04 -6.78 4.20
CA TRP A 94 -6.04 -7.47 3.39
C TRP A 94 -6.52 -8.77 4.04
N SER A 95 -5.60 -9.57 4.57
CA SER A 95 -5.96 -10.84 5.21
C SER A 95 -6.94 -10.63 6.37
N GLY A 96 -6.71 -9.62 7.21
CA GLY A 96 -7.62 -9.28 8.29
C GLY A 96 -8.93 -8.68 7.79
N TRP A 97 -8.90 -7.86 6.75
CA TRP A 97 -10.10 -7.27 6.17
C TRP A 97 -11.05 -8.33 5.66
N VAL A 98 -10.56 -9.29 4.88
CA VAL A 98 -11.42 -10.33 4.27
C VAL A 98 -11.76 -11.47 5.24
N SER A 99 -11.20 -11.49 6.44
CA SER A 99 -11.55 -12.48 7.45
C SER A 99 -13.01 -12.35 7.89
N ASP A 100 -13.61 -11.17 7.74
CA ASP A 100 -15.05 -10.98 7.91
C ASP A 100 -15.70 -10.86 6.54
N SER A 101 -16.48 -11.88 6.15
CA SER A 101 -17.09 -11.96 4.83
C SER A 101 -18.12 -10.85 4.55
N ARG A 102 -18.54 -10.11 5.59
CA ARG A 102 -19.50 -9.01 5.45
C ARG A 102 -18.85 -7.71 4.99
N ARG A 103 -17.52 -7.59 5.09
CA ARG A 103 -16.83 -6.37 4.69
C ARG A 103 -16.78 -6.24 3.18
N PRO A 104 -17.05 -5.03 2.64
CA PRO A 104 -17.07 -4.83 1.20
C PRO A 104 -15.67 -4.95 0.58
N VAL A 105 -15.64 -5.31 -0.69
CA VAL A 105 -14.40 -5.46 -1.47
C VAL A 105 -14.59 -4.70 -2.78
N ALA A 106 -13.54 -3.99 -3.20
CA ALA A 106 -13.49 -3.34 -4.51
C ALA A 106 -12.52 -4.09 -5.43
N VAL A 107 -12.74 -3.99 -6.73
CA VAL A 107 -11.86 -4.56 -7.76
C VAL A 107 -11.57 -3.50 -8.83
N GLY A 108 -10.50 -3.74 -9.61
CA GLY A 108 -10.05 -2.79 -10.60
C GLY A 108 -9.14 -1.73 -9.98
N ASP A 109 -8.83 -0.72 -10.76
CA ASP A 109 -7.90 0.34 -10.35
C ASP A 109 -8.49 1.30 -9.31
#